data_21c91ebe44253afe67e16274fcc34b5b
#
_entry.id   21c91ebe44253afe67e16274fcc34b5b
#
_cell.length_a   1.000
_cell.length_b   1.000
_cell.length_c   1.000
_cell.angle_alpha   90.00
_cell.angle_beta   90.00
_cell.angle_gamma   90.00
#
_symmetry.space_group_name_H-M   'P 1'
#
loop_
_entity.id
_entity.type
_entity.pdbx_description
1 polymer ?
#
loop_
_entity_poly.entity_id
_entity_poly.type
_entity_poly.pdbx_seq_one_letter_code
_entity_poly.pdbx_strand_id
1 'polypeptide(L)'
;MDIKDRILEAAKSVYAQHGFRGATTRLIAIEAGVNEVTLFRTFGSKAALFESLMQSYVARSPIPELPDNPVDPEHEMTEWCTSVLGYLRDNSALIRTSFGEIEERRDAAVCMCEGPNCAAMLLTDYVLRLQSIGLADEDADIATAVSMLMSALFGDAISRGVMPSAFPQPADEAPAKYVRVFLRALGVRAARVNKPRAAAGD
;
A
#
# COMPACT_ATOMS: atom_id res chain seq x y z
N MET A 1 15.11 -4.83 -19.11
CA MET A 1 13.68 -5.12 -18.83
C MET A 1 13.26 -6.24 -19.78
N ASP A 2 12.81 -7.35 -19.22
CA ASP A 2 12.37 -8.53 -19.99
C ASP A 2 11.10 -8.21 -20.80
N ILE A 3 10.83 -9.00 -21.85
CA ILE A 3 9.63 -8.86 -22.70
C ILE A 3 8.36 -8.99 -21.85
N LYS A 4 8.35 -9.93 -20.88
CA LYS A 4 7.23 -10.14 -19.96
C LYS A 4 6.95 -8.87 -19.14
N ASP A 5 8.01 -8.26 -18.59
CA ASP A 5 7.88 -7.01 -17.82
C ASP A 5 7.36 -5.85 -18.66
N ARG A 6 7.84 -5.71 -19.90
CA ARG A 6 7.36 -4.66 -20.82
C ARG A 6 5.88 -4.80 -21.12
N ILE A 7 5.41 -6.04 -21.35
CA ILE A 7 3.98 -6.30 -21.60
C ILE A 7 3.16 -6.01 -20.35
N LEU A 8 3.63 -6.35 -19.15
CA LEU A 8 2.92 -6.06 -17.90
C LEU A 8 2.82 -4.55 -17.62
N GLU A 9 3.89 -3.78 -17.83
CA GLU A 9 3.84 -2.31 -17.68
C GLU A 9 2.90 -1.65 -18.70
N ALA A 10 2.95 -2.10 -19.96
CA ALA A 10 2.01 -1.64 -21.00
C ALA A 10 0.56 -2.01 -20.64
N ALA A 11 0.32 -3.24 -20.17
CA ALA A 11 -0.99 -3.67 -19.74
C ALA A 11 -1.52 -2.82 -18.56
N LYS A 12 -0.67 -2.49 -17.58
CA LYS A 12 -0.99 -1.58 -16.48
C LYS A 12 -1.44 -0.20 -16.98
N SER A 13 -0.66 0.40 -17.87
CA SER A 13 -0.94 1.73 -18.44
C SER A 13 -2.27 1.72 -19.21
N VAL A 14 -2.44 0.78 -20.13
CA VAL A 14 -3.63 0.67 -20.99
C VAL A 14 -4.88 0.34 -20.17
N TYR A 15 -4.75 -0.54 -19.17
CA TYR A 15 -5.87 -0.87 -18.29
C TYR A 15 -6.32 0.31 -17.42
N ALA A 16 -5.37 1.04 -16.84
CA ALA A 16 -5.69 2.22 -16.03
C ALA A 16 -6.46 3.29 -16.82
N GLN A 17 -6.26 3.37 -18.14
CA GLN A 17 -6.89 4.36 -19.01
C GLN A 17 -8.22 3.88 -19.62
N HIS A 18 -8.33 2.61 -19.95
CA HIS A 18 -9.40 2.08 -20.79
C HIS A 18 -10.28 1.01 -20.09
N GLY A 19 -9.96 0.63 -18.86
CA GLY A 19 -10.59 -0.48 -18.17
C GLY A 19 -10.31 -1.84 -18.82
N PHE A 20 -10.86 -2.91 -18.22
CA PHE A 20 -10.61 -4.26 -18.76
C PHE A 20 -11.18 -4.45 -20.17
N ARG A 21 -12.39 -3.96 -20.43
CA ARG A 21 -13.04 -4.14 -21.75
C ARG A 21 -12.27 -3.38 -22.84
N GLY A 22 -11.86 -2.13 -22.56
CA GLY A 22 -11.15 -1.28 -23.51
C GLY A 22 -9.67 -1.62 -23.68
N ALA A 23 -9.02 -2.23 -22.71
CA ALA A 23 -7.63 -2.69 -22.79
C ALA A 23 -7.51 -3.92 -23.68
N THR A 24 -7.55 -3.72 -25.01
CA THR A 24 -7.42 -4.81 -25.98
C THR A 24 -5.98 -5.32 -26.04
N THR A 25 -5.79 -6.62 -26.34
CA THR A 25 -4.45 -7.22 -26.51
C THR A 25 -3.64 -6.51 -27.60
N ARG A 26 -4.30 -6.01 -28.63
CA ARG A 26 -3.69 -5.22 -29.69
C ARG A 26 -3.14 -3.89 -29.18
N LEU A 27 -3.89 -3.13 -28.38
CA LEU A 27 -3.43 -1.88 -27.77
C LEU A 27 -2.24 -2.13 -26.84
N ILE A 28 -2.33 -3.18 -26.01
CA ILE A 28 -1.26 -3.56 -25.08
C ILE A 28 0.00 -3.96 -25.86
N ALA A 29 -0.13 -4.72 -26.95
CA ALA A 29 1.01 -5.12 -27.78
C ALA A 29 1.70 -3.90 -28.43
N ILE A 30 0.90 -2.94 -28.94
CA ILE A 30 1.42 -1.68 -29.51
C ILE A 30 2.18 -0.90 -28.44
N GLU A 31 1.60 -0.68 -27.27
CA GLU A 31 2.21 0.05 -26.16
C GLU A 31 3.49 -0.64 -25.66
N ALA A 32 3.49 -1.98 -25.60
CA ALA A 32 4.66 -2.76 -25.24
C ALA A 32 5.75 -2.81 -26.33
N GLY A 33 5.47 -2.35 -27.55
CA GLY A 33 6.38 -2.45 -28.69
C GLY A 33 6.67 -3.90 -29.07
N VAL A 34 5.65 -4.79 -29.02
CA VAL A 34 5.74 -6.20 -29.39
C VAL A 34 4.63 -6.58 -30.37
N ASN A 35 4.79 -7.74 -31.03
CA ASN A 35 3.71 -8.32 -31.82
C ASN A 35 2.65 -8.96 -30.90
N GLU A 36 1.38 -8.85 -31.26
CA GLU A 36 0.27 -9.47 -30.50
C GLU A 36 0.45 -11.00 -30.35
N VAL A 37 1.04 -11.66 -31.35
CA VAL A 37 1.40 -13.09 -31.27
C VAL A 37 2.40 -13.34 -30.12
N THR A 38 3.34 -12.44 -29.90
CA THR A 38 4.28 -12.53 -28.77
C THR A 38 3.57 -12.42 -27.42
N LEU A 39 2.60 -11.52 -27.31
CA LEU A 39 1.77 -11.38 -26.12
C LEU A 39 1.00 -12.68 -25.84
N PHE A 40 0.32 -13.25 -26.83
CA PHE A 40 -0.40 -14.51 -26.67
C PHE A 40 0.53 -15.69 -26.34
N ARG A 41 1.71 -15.74 -26.96
CA ARG A 41 2.71 -16.78 -26.63
C ARG A 41 3.20 -16.67 -25.20
N THR A 42 3.28 -15.46 -24.64
CA THR A 42 3.79 -15.22 -23.27
C THR A 42 2.75 -15.48 -22.19
N PHE A 43 1.50 -15.11 -22.44
CA PHE A 43 0.44 -15.13 -21.41
C PHE A 43 -0.74 -16.06 -21.76
N GLY A 44 -0.87 -16.52 -23.00
CA GLY A 44 -1.95 -17.40 -23.46
C GLY A 44 -3.26 -16.69 -23.71
N SER A 45 -3.73 -15.83 -22.81
CA SER A 45 -4.98 -15.10 -22.93
C SER A 45 -4.92 -13.71 -22.30
N LYS A 46 -5.88 -12.85 -22.65
CA LYS A 46 -6.06 -11.55 -21.99
C LYS A 46 -6.33 -11.71 -20.49
N ALA A 47 -7.14 -12.69 -20.10
CA ALA A 47 -7.45 -12.95 -18.70
C ALA A 47 -6.18 -13.33 -17.91
N ALA A 48 -5.37 -14.27 -18.43
CA ALA A 48 -4.12 -14.67 -17.80
C ALA A 48 -3.08 -13.54 -17.74
N LEU A 49 -3.06 -12.65 -18.75
CA LEU A 49 -2.23 -11.43 -18.71
C LEU A 49 -2.64 -10.53 -17.52
N PHE A 50 -3.93 -10.28 -17.35
CA PHE A 50 -4.42 -9.44 -16.25
C PHE A 50 -4.28 -10.09 -14.88
N GLU A 51 -4.43 -11.39 -14.77
CA GLU A 51 -4.10 -12.16 -13.56
C GLU A 51 -2.61 -12.00 -13.20
N SER A 52 -1.72 -12.19 -14.18
CA SER A 52 -0.27 -11.97 -14.00
C SER A 52 0.05 -10.52 -13.64
N LEU A 53 -0.69 -9.54 -14.18
CA LEU A 53 -0.55 -8.13 -13.82
C LEU A 53 -0.89 -7.91 -12.34
N MET A 54 -2.03 -8.42 -11.86
CA MET A 54 -2.45 -8.28 -10.46
C MET A 54 -1.47 -8.99 -9.51
N GLN A 55 -1.04 -10.20 -9.84
CA GLN A 55 -0.02 -10.92 -9.07
C GLN A 55 1.31 -10.14 -9.01
N SER A 56 1.73 -9.53 -10.12
CA SER A 56 2.95 -8.72 -10.16
C SER A 56 2.84 -7.44 -9.32
N TYR A 57 1.64 -6.86 -9.24
CA TYR A 57 1.34 -5.72 -8.40
C TYR A 57 1.56 -6.05 -6.92
N VAL A 58 1.07 -7.21 -6.46
CA VAL A 58 1.28 -7.64 -5.06
C VAL A 58 2.75 -7.99 -4.81
N ALA A 59 3.36 -8.78 -5.69
CA ALA A 59 4.73 -9.27 -5.52
C ALA A 59 5.81 -8.17 -5.59
N ARG A 60 5.54 -7.07 -6.30
CA ARG A 60 6.47 -5.94 -6.44
C ARG A 60 6.20 -4.80 -5.46
N SER A 61 5.32 -5.02 -4.51
CA SER A 61 5.05 -4.02 -3.47
C SER A 61 6.32 -3.76 -2.65
N PRO A 62 6.87 -2.55 -2.67
CA PRO A 62 8.09 -2.20 -1.93
C PRO A 62 7.77 -1.89 -0.46
N ILE A 63 6.79 -2.58 0.12
CA ILE A 63 6.44 -2.38 1.53
C ILE A 63 7.60 -2.91 2.37
N PRO A 64 8.33 -2.05 3.09
CA PRO A 64 9.43 -2.50 3.92
C PRO A 64 8.92 -3.36 5.08
N GLU A 65 9.77 -4.24 5.58
CA GLU A 65 9.48 -4.96 6.81
C GLU A 65 9.55 -4.00 8.01
N LEU A 66 8.65 -4.19 8.96
CA LEU A 66 8.72 -3.50 10.24
C LEU A 66 9.68 -4.26 11.18
N PRO A 67 10.49 -3.56 12.00
CA PRO A 67 11.54 -4.21 12.78
C PRO A 67 11.01 -5.22 13.80
N ASP A 68 11.75 -6.31 13.98
CA ASP A 68 11.44 -7.32 15.00
C ASP A 68 11.63 -6.79 16.44
N ASN A 69 12.53 -5.84 16.60
CA ASN A 69 12.83 -5.18 17.87
C ASN A 69 12.52 -3.68 17.75
N PRO A 70 11.27 -3.25 18.00
CA PRO A 70 10.90 -1.84 17.93
C PRO A 70 11.67 -0.97 18.93
N VAL A 71 12.21 0.16 18.46
CA VAL A 71 12.96 1.14 19.25
C VAL A 71 12.31 2.51 19.23
N ASP A 72 11.89 2.94 18.02
CA ASP A 72 11.21 4.22 17.77
C ASP A 72 9.96 3.99 16.94
N PRO A 73 8.84 3.59 17.56
CA PRO A 73 7.62 3.26 16.83
C PRO A 73 7.08 4.40 15.97
N GLU A 74 7.26 5.67 16.36
CA GLU A 74 6.79 6.81 15.56
C GLU A 74 7.61 6.95 14.27
N HIS A 75 8.91 6.84 14.34
CA HIS A 75 9.79 6.91 13.18
C HIS A 75 9.59 5.70 12.25
N GLU A 76 9.67 4.49 12.80
CA GLU A 76 9.55 3.21 12.07
C GLU A 76 8.22 3.12 11.30
N MET A 77 7.13 3.45 11.98
CA MET A 77 5.80 3.48 11.40
C MET A 77 5.63 4.59 10.35
N THR A 78 6.26 5.77 10.57
CA THR A 78 6.19 6.87 9.60
C THR A 78 6.89 6.50 8.30
N GLU A 79 8.06 5.88 8.34
CA GLU A 79 8.76 5.40 7.15
C GLU A 79 7.94 4.32 6.43
N TRP A 80 7.38 3.37 7.19
CA TRP A 80 6.53 2.32 6.65
C TRP A 80 5.28 2.89 5.96
N CYS A 81 4.53 3.76 6.64
CA CYS A 81 3.34 4.41 6.09
C CYS A 81 3.66 5.28 4.86
N THR A 82 4.82 5.94 4.85
CA THR A 82 5.28 6.73 3.70
C THR A 82 5.48 5.85 2.49
N SER A 83 6.13 4.69 2.66
CA SER A 83 6.36 3.71 1.60
C SER A 83 5.05 3.12 1.08
N VAL A 84 4.14 2.71 1.99
CA VAL A 84 2.81 2.19 1.62
C VAL A 84 2.01 3.23 0.86
N LEU A 85 1.93 4.45 1.38
CA LEU A 85 1.16 5.52 0.76
C LEU A 85 1.73 5.93 -0.60
N GLY A 86 3.06 5.99 -0.73
CA GLY A 86 3.74 6.23 -2.00
C GLY A 86 3.36 5.16 -3.03
N TYR A 87 3.50 3.89 -2.67
CA TYR A 87 3.14 2.78 -3.56
C TYR A 87 1.67 2.80 -3.99
N LEU A 88 0.75 3.06 -3.07
CA LEU A 88 -0.68 3.17 -3.39
C LEU A 88 -0.97 4.36 -4.31
N ARG A 89 -0.31 5.52 -4.12
CA ARG A 89 -0.45 6.71 -4.98
C ARG A 89 0.06 6.44 -6.40
N ASP A 90 1.22 5.81 -6.54
CA ASP A 90 1.82 5.47 -7.85
C ASP A 90 0.94 4.51 -8.66
N ASN A 91 0.11 3.74 -7.97
CA ASN A 91 -0.81 2.77 -8.56
C ASN A 91 -2.29 3.20 -8.48
N SER A 92 -2.57 4.44 -8.05
CA SER A 92 -3.94 4.89 -7.77
C SER A 92 -4.90 4.81 -8.97
N ALA A 93 -4.41 5.02 -10.19
CA ALA A 93 -5.22 4.89 -11.40
C ALA A 93 -5.64 3.44 -11.64
N LEU A 94 -4.69 2.50 -11.54
CA LEU A 94 -4.96 1.06 -11.61
C LEU A 94 -5.98 0.63 -10.56
N ILE A 95 -5.78 1.04 -9.31
CA ILE A 95 -6.65 0.72 -8.18
C ILE A 95 -8.07 1.24 -8.43
N ARG A 96 -8.24 2.52 -8.80
CA ARG A 96 -9.56 3.11 -9.08
C ARG A 96 -10.30 2.37 -10.18
N THR A 97 -9.62 2.06 -11.29
CA THR A 97 -10.22 1.33 -12.41
C THR A 97 -10.68 -0.06 -11.96
N SER A 98 -9.84 -0.78 -11.22
CA SER A 98 -10.17 -2.12 -10.72
C SER A 98 -11.34 -2.10 -9.73
N PHE A 99 -11.43 -1.10 -8.85
CA PHE A 99 -12.57 -0.93 -7.96
C PHE A 99 -13.87 -0.61 -8.72
N GLY A 100 -13.80 0.18 -9.78
CA GLY A 100 -14.97 0.46 -10.65
C GLY A 100 -15.51 -0.79 -11.36
N GLU A 101 -14.72 -1.82 -11.52
CA GLU A 101 -15.08 -3.06 -12.21
C GLU A 101 -15.31 -4.25 -11.26
N ILE A 102 -15.28 -4.05 -9.94
CA ILE A 102 -15.28 -5.11 -8.92
C ILE A 102 -16.54 -5.99 -8.98
N GLU A 103 -17.69 -5.40 -9.31
CA GLU A 103 -18.96 -6.14 -9.42
C GLU A 103 -18.99 -7.06 -10.66
N GLU A 104 -18.31 -6.65 -11.74
CA GLU A 104 -18.24 -7.42 -12.98
C GLU A 104 -17.11 -8.45 -12.94
N ARG A 105 -16.06 -8.22 -12.12
CA ARG A 105 -14.83 -9.01 -12.07
C ARG A 105 -14.43 -9.36 -10.64
N ARG A 106 -15.24 -10.19 -9.99
CA ARG A 106 -14.98 -10.66 -8.61
C ARG A 106 -13.68 -11.46 -8.48
N ASP A 107 -13.25 -12.13 -9.55
CA ASP A 107 -11.96 -12.84 -9.65
C ASP A 107 -10.77 -11.90 -9.46
N ALA A 108 -10.79 -10.73 -10.10
CA ALA A 108 -9.75 -9.72 -9.96
C ALA A 108 -9.77 -9.07 -8.55
N ALA A 109 -10.93 -8.96 -7.92
CA ALA A 109 -11.07 -8.40 -6.58
C ALA A 109 -10.31 -9.21 -5.53
N VAL A 110 -10.30 -10.54 -5.64
CA VAL A 110 -9.59 -11.43 -4.70
C VAL A 110 -8.09 -11.15 -4.72
N CYS A 111 -7.47 -11.09 -5.90
CA CYS A 111 -6.04 -10.77 -6.02
C CYS A 111 -5.69 -9.37 -5.48
N MET A 112 -6.60 -8.39 -5.63
CA MET A 112 -6.37 -7.04 -5.12
C MET A 112 -6.38 -6.95 -3.59
N CYS A 113 -7.04 -7.89 -2.91
CA CYS A 113 -7.07 -7.94 -1.45
C CYS A 113 -5.80 -8.56 -0.83
N GLU A 114 -5.01 -9.31 -1.58
CA GLU A 114 -3.82 -10.00 -1.05
C GLU A 114 -2.76 -9.00 -0.52
N GLY A 115 -2.45 -7.96 -1.27
CA GLY A 115 -1.48 -6.95 -0.84
C GLY A 115 -1.90 -6.19 0.42
N PRO A 116 -3.10 -5.60 0.47
CA PRO A 116 -3.63 -4.98 1.68
C PRO A 116 -3.71 -5.92 2.88
N ASN A 117 -4.07 -7.20 2.67
CA ASN A 117 -4.10 -8.19 3.74
C ASN A 117 -2.69 -8.48 4.26
N CYS A 118 -1.69 -8.64 3.40
CA CYS A 118 -0.29 -8.80 3.81
C CYS A 118 0.19 -7.59 4.61
N ALA A 119 -0.09 -6.36 4.16
CA ALA A 119 0.29 -5.14 4.87
C ALA A 119 -0.39 -5.05 6.25
N ALA A 120 -1.68 -5.40 6.33
CA ALA A 120 -2.41 -5.43 7.60
C ALA A 120 -1.87 -6.49 8.57
N MET A 121 -1.45 -7.66 8.07
CA MET A 121 -0.80 -8.70 8.89
C MET A 121 0.55 -8.23 9.44
N LEU A 122 1.42 -7.65 8.60
CA LEU A 122 2.72 -7.10 9.04
C LEU A 122 2.53 -6.04 10.12
N LEU A 123 1.54 -5.16 9.95
CA LEU A 123 1.21 -4.13 10.92
C LEU A 123 0.65 -4.72 12.22
N THR A 124 -0.20 -5.73 12.14
CA THR A 124 -0.73 -6.45 13.31
C THR A 124 0.40 -7.10 14.11
N ASP A 125 1.29 -7.81 13.43
CA ASP A 125 2.44 -8.46 14.06
C ASP A 125 3.37 -7.44 14.73
N TYR A 126 3.56 -6.29 14.12
CA TYR A 126 4.34 -5.21 14.72
C TYR A 126 3.69 -4.67 16.00
N VAL A 127 2.38 -4.42 15.99
CA VAL A 127 1.66 -3.96 17.20
C VAL A 127 1.69 -5.00 18.30
N LEU A 128 1.57 -6.29 17.98
CA LEU A 128 1.73 -7.36 18.97
C LEU A 128 3.14 -7.36 19.61
N ARG A 129 4.17 -7.06 18.83
CA ARG A 129 5.52 -6.86 19.36
C ARG A 129 5.58 -5.67 20.31
N LEU A 130 4.94 -4.54 19.97
CA LEU A 130 4.87 -3.37 20.86
C LEU A 130 4.17 -3.71 22.18
N GLN A 131 3.08 -4.49 22.16
CA GLN A 131 2.41 -4.96 23.37
C GLN A 131 3.33 -5.87 24.20
N SER A 132 4.01 -6.82 23.55
CA SER A 132 4.87 -7.80 24.25
C SER A 132 6.04 -7.16 25.00
N ILE A 133 6.49 -5.97 24.56
CA ILE A 133 7.55 -5.20 25.24
C ILE A 133 7.02 -4.03 26.08
N GLY A 134 5.70 -3.94 26.26
CA GLY A 134 5.04 -2.95 27.13
C GLY A 134 5.02 -1.52 26.55
N LEU A 135 5.20 -1.35 25.24
CA LEU A 135 5.12 -0.04 24.57
C LEU A 135 3.70 0.31 24.12
N ALA A 136 2.80 -0.67 23.96
CA ALA A 136 1.39 -0.47 23.64
C ALA A 136 0.52 -1.08 24.74
N ASP A 137 -0.70 -0.56 24.89
CA ASP A 137 -1.66 -1.07 25.87
C ASP A 137 -2.09 -2.50 25.52
N GLU A 138 -2.12 -3.41 26.48
CA GLU A 138 -2.51 -4.82 26.29
C GLU A 138 -3.97 -4.95 25.84
N ASP A 139 -4.84 -4.03 26.27
CA ASP A 139 -6.28 -4.01 25.97
C ASP A 139 -6.61 -3.25 24.67
N ALA A 140 -5.61 -2.76 23.91
CA ALA A 140 -5.86 -2.01 22.68
C ALA A 140 -6.54 -2.87 21.62
N ASP A 141 -7.58 -2.33 20.98
CA ASP A 141 -8.24 -2.97 19.84
C ASP A 141 -7.40 -2.85 18.57
N ILE A 142 -6.44 -3.78 18.44
CA ILE A 142 -5.49 -3.82 17.32
C ILE A 142 -6.22 -3.92 15.99
N ALA A 143 -7.22 -4.78 15.88
CA ALA A 143 -7.92 -5.06 14.63
C ALA A 143 -8.60 -3.79 14.10
N THR A 144 -9.30 -3.06 14.96
CA THR A 144 -9.95 -1.79 14.61
C THR A 144 -8.91 -0.72 14.28
N ALA A 145 -7.85 -0.58 15.06
CA ALA A 145 -6.81 0.42 14.82
C ALA A 145 -6.10 0.18 13.47
N VAL A 146 -5.70 -1.06 13.18
CA VAL A 146 -5.09 -1.46 11.89
C VAL A 146 -6.04 -1.18 10.74
N SER A 147 -7.31 -1.56 10.85
CA SER A 147 -8.33 -1.32 9.83
C SER A 147 -8.50 0.17 9.54
N MET A 148 -8.54 1.01 10.57
CA MET A 148 -8.64 2.47 10.44
C MET A 148 -7.43 3.08 9.74
N LEU A 149 -6.21 2.69 10.13
CA LEU A 149 -4.99 3.19 9.49
C LEU A 149 -4.92 2.77 8.02
N MET A 150 -5.14 1.50 7.72
CA MET A 150 -5.11 0.99 6.34
C MET A 150 -6.17 1.67 5.47
N SER A 151 -7.38 1.88 6.00
CA SER A 151 -8.45 2.60 5.29
C SER A 151 -8.10 4.06 5.06
N ALA A 152 -7.44 4.73 6.01
CA ALA A 152 -7.00 6.12 5.87
C ALA A 152 -5.91 6.25 4.79
N LEU A 153 -4.90 5.38 4.78
CA LEU A 153 -3.84 5.36 3.75
C LEU A 153 -4.43 5.08 2.37
N PHE A 154 -5.32 4.11 2.27
CA PHE A 154 -5.99 3.76 1.02
C PHE A 154 -6.85 4.91 0.50
N GLY A 155 -7.73 5.47 1.35
CA GLY A 155 -8.59 6.60 0.99
C GLY A 155 -7.81 7.82 0.53
N ASP A 156 -6.72 8.15 1.24
CA ASP A 156 -5.79 9.21 0.87
C ASP A 156 -5.19 8.97 -0.53
N ALA A 157 -4.65 7.79 -0.76
CA ALA A 157 -3.99 7.46 -2.03
C ALA A 157 -4.91 7.59 -3.24
N ILE A 158 -6.17 7.14 -3.13
CA ILE A 158 -7.09 7.11 -4.26
C ILE A 158 -7.92 8.37 -4.43
N SER A 159 -8.12 9.17 -3.36
CA SER A 159 -9.09 10.27 -3.38
C SER A 159 -8.48 11.65 -3.18
N ARG A 160 -7.24 11.78 -2.69
CA ARG A 160 -6.61 13.09 -2.43
C ARG A 160 -6.57 14.00 -3.66
N GLY A 161 -6.37 13.44 -4.85
CA GLY A 161 -6.35 14.23 -6.09
C GLY A 161 -7.69 14.88 -6.43
N VAL A 162 -8.80 14.37 -5.87
CA VAL A 162 -10.15 14.88 -6.08
C VAL A 162 -10.63 15.70 -4.89
N MET A 163 -10.28 15.27 -3.68
CA MET A 163 -10.73 15.89 -2.42
C MET A 163 -9.53 16.18 -1.49
N PRO A 164 -8.60 17.08 -1.87
CA PRO A 164 -7.36 17.28 -1.10
C PRO A 164 -7.61 17.75 0.34
N SER A 165 -8.67 18.52 0.57
CA SER A 165 -9.03 19.05 1.90
C SER A 165 -9.59 17.98 2.86
N ALA A 166 -9.99 16.81 2.35
CA ALA A 166 -10.48 15.71 3.18
C ALA A 166 -9.35 14.97 3.91
N PHE A 167 -8.09 15.24 3.56
CA PHE A 167 -6.92 14.52 4.08
C PHE A 167 -5.93 15.47 4.77
N PRO A 168 -5.09 15.00 5.70
CA PRO A 168 -4.12 15.81 6.41
C PRO A 168 -3.22 16.62 5.46
N GLN A 169 -2.98 17.87 5.82
CA GLN A 169 -2.13 18.79 5.07
C GLN A 169 -0.91 19.22 5.93
N PRO A 170 0.24 19.49 5.33
CA PRO A 170 0.57 19.22 3.92
C PRO A 170 0.66 17.72 3.61
N ALA A 171 0.64 17.36 2.34
CA ALA A 171 0.49 15.96 1.91
C ALA A 171 1.69 15.06 2.27
N ASP A 172 2.88 15.62 2.34
CA ASP A 172 4.13 14.96 2.75
C ASP A 172 4.19 14.64 4.25
N GLU A 173 3.49 15.43 5.09
CA GLU A 173 3.38 15.16 6.52
C GLU A 173 2.22 14.20 6.87
N ALA A 174 1.37 13.84 5.90
CA ALA A 174 0.19 13.03 6.17
C ALA A 174 0.53 11.68 6.82
N PRO A 175 1.56 10.92 6.39
CA PRO A 175 1.95 9.67 7.02
C PRO A 175 2.22 9.83 8.52
N ALA A 176 3.03 10.82 8.91
CA ALA A 176 3.35 11.08 10.31
C ALA A 176 2.10 11.47 11.14
N LYS A 177 1.14 12.18 10.51
CA LYS A 177 -0.12 12.55 11.18
C LYS A 177 -1.01 11.34 11.41
N TYR A 178 -1.11 10.42 10.45
CA TYR A 178 -1.83 9.16 10.61
C TYR A 178 -1.20 8.29 11.69
N VAL A 179 0.12 8.14 11.67
CA VAL A 179 0.87 7.34 12.64
C VAL A 179 0.67 7.85 14.06
N ARG A 180 0.75 9.16 14.30
CA ARG A 180 0.52 9.72 15.64
C ARG A 180 -0.87 9.42 16.18
N VAL A 181 -1.91 9.45 15.34
CA VAL A 181 -3.28 9.09 15.74
C VAL A 181 -3.36 7.60 16.04
N PHE A 182 -2.79 6.77 15.18
CA PHE A 182 -2.75 5.33 15.33
C PHE A 182 -2.04 4.90 16.61
N LEU A 183 -0.83 5.39 16.86
CA LEU A 183 -0.07 5.06 18.06
C LEU A 183 -0.77 5.51 19.36
N ARG A 184 -1.45 6.66 19.33
CA ARG A 184 -2.28 7.11 20.45
C ARG A 184 -3.47 6.18 20.72
N ALA A 185 -4.11 5.67 19.66
CA ALA A 185 -5.22 4.71 19.80
C ALA A 185 -4.76 3.38 20.42
N LEU A 186 -3.48 3.03 20.28
CA LEU A 186 -2.84 1.86 20.89
C LEU A 186 -2.24 2.14 22.27
N GLY A 187 -2.40 3.36 22.82
CA GLY A 187 -1.81 3.74 24.10
C GLY A 187 -0.29 3.92 24.06
N VAL A 188 0.33 3.91 22.86
CA VAL A 188 1.77 4.13 22.73
C VAL A 188 2.10 5.55 23.14
N ARG A 189 2.83 5.68 24.25
CA ARG A 189 3.30 6.98 24.75
C ARG A 189 4.58 7.35 24.01
N ALA A 190 4.64 8.57 23.48
CA ALA A 190 5.87 9.11 22.95
C ALA A 190 7.01 8.88 23.97
N ALA A 191 8.10 8.24 23.52
CA ALA A 191 9.25 8.05 24.38
C ALA A 191 9.61 9.40 25.00
N ARG A 192 9.55 9.53 26.32
CA ARG A 192 10.09 10.70 26.99
C ARG A 192 11.57 10.71 26.65
N VAL A 193 11.98 11.59 25.74
CA VAL A 193 13.39 11.90 25.52
C VAL A 193 13.93 12.28 26.90
N ASN A 194 14.67 11.36 27.49
CA ASN A 194 15.28 11.55 28.78
C ASN A 194 16.37 12.61 28.59
N LYS A 195 15.98 13.88 28.74
CA LYS A 195 16.91 15.00 28.73
C LYS A 195 17.93 14.68 29.83
N PRO A 196 19.22 14.53 29.54
CA PRO A 196 20.18 14.28 30.58
C PRO A 196 20.06 15.39 31.61
N ARG A 197 19.80 14.99 32.84
CA ARG A 197 19.73 15.87 34.00
C ARG A 197 21.05 16.60 34.07
N ALA A 198 21.05 17.90 33.75
CA ALA A 198 22.21 18.74 33.94
C ALA A 198 22.72 18.53 35.37
N ALA A 199 23.92 18.00 35.50
CA ALA A 199 24.58 17.89 36.77
C ALA A 199 24.68 19.30 37.36
N ALA A 200 23.97 19.51 38.48
CA ALA A 200 24.20 20.69 39.27
C ALA A 200 25.61 20.57 39.82
N GLY A 201 26.51 21.36 39.26
CA GLY A 201 27.84 21.56 39.83
C GLY A 201 27.72 22.50 41.03
N ASP A 202 28.32 22.04 42.10
CA ASP A 202 28.68 22.87 43.26
C ASP A 202 29.69 23.94 42.84
#